data_7cb051fef4f23bbff1719b643c87cdbb
#
_entry.id   7cb051fef4f23bbff1719b643c87cdbb
#
_cell.length_a   1.000
_cell.length_b   1.000
_cell.length_c   1.000
_cell.angle_alpha   90.00
_cell.angle_beta   90.00
_cell.angle_gamma   90.00
#
_symmetry.space_group_name_H-M   'P 1'
#
loop_
_entity.id
_entity.type
_entity.pdbx_description
1 polymer ?
#
loop_
_entity_poly.entity_id
_entity_poly.type
_entity_poly.pdbx_seq_one_letter_code
_entity_poly.pdbx_strand_id
1 'polypeptide(L)' 'MPNVNSKVAAPKVVASHSAGFDASLDKALLNASKLGRKGVFNVDIEFWAEIRVTNPGQIQQYGVTLTPRG' A
#
# COMPACT_ATOMS: atom_id res chain seq x y z
N MET A 1 25.97 5.69 -16.35
CA MET A 1 25.51 5.76 -15.74
C MET A 1 24.98 5.56 -15.14
N PRO A 2 24.92 5.37 -14.89
CA PRO A 2 24.35 5.09 -14.14
C PRO A 2 23.58 4.99 -13.77
N ASN A 3 23.12 4.81 -13.39
CA ASN A 3 22.38 4.61 -12.88
C ASN A 3 21.72 4.82 -12.39
N VAL A 4 21.53 4.91 -12.50
CA VAL A 4 20.80 5.20 -12.04
C VAL A 4 19.95 4.72 -11.42
N ASN A 5 19.70 4.21 -11.30
CA ASN A 5 18.96 3.68 -10.65
C ASN A 5 19.18 3.25 -9.60
N SER A 6 19.88 3.34 -9.46
CA SER A 6 20.16 3.10 -8.24
C SER A 6 19.31 3.66 -7.30
N LYS A 7 18.53 4.40 -7.64
CA LYS A 7 17.64 4.82 -6.85
C LYS A 7 16.60 3.95 -6.81
N VAL A 8 16.75 2.79 -6.55
CA VAL A 8 15.73 1.87 -6.34
C VAL A 8 14.94 2.30 -5.15
N ALA A 9 13.71 2.56 -5.34
CA ALA A 9 12.84 2.90 -4.25
C ALA A 9 12.74 1.71 -3.32
N ALA A 10 12.56 1.96 -2.04
CA ALA A 10 12.32 0.90 -1.09
C ALA A 10 11.09 0.11 -1.51
N PRO A 11 11.06 -1.20 -1.29
CA PRO A 11 9.89 -2.00 -1.64
C PRO A 11 8.66 -1.49 -0.91
N LYS A 12 7.55 -1.47 -1.59
CA LYS A 12 6.27 -1.10 -1.03
C LYS A 12 5.26 -2.18 -1.32
N VAL A 13 4.28 -2.31 -0.44
CA VAL A 13 3.14 -3.16 -0.70
C VAL A 13 1.93 -2.26 -0.88
N VAL A 14 1.26 -2.40 -2.01
CA VAL A 14 0.05 -1.67 -2.31
C VAL A 14 -1.06 -2.69 -2.52
N ALA A 15 -2.15 -2.50 -1.81
CA ALA A 15 -3.30 -3.39 -1.94
C ALA A 15 -4.58 -2.57 -1.94
N SER A 16 -5.59 -3.08 -2.63
CA SER A 16 -6.90 -2.45 -2.63
C SER A 16 -7.98 -3.50 -2.61
N HIS A 17 -9.14 -3.12 -2.10
CA HIS A 17 -10.27 -4.01 -1.99
C HIS A 17 -11.56 -3.17 -1.99
N SER A 18 -12.60 -3.69 -2.59
CA SER A 18 -13.87 -2.97 -2.65
C SER A 18 -14.66 -3.05 -1.34
N ALA A 19 -14.31 -3.97 -0.44
CA ALA A 19 -15.09 -4.20 0.77
C ALA A 19 -14.82 -3.20 1.89
N GLY A 20 -13.66 -2.53 1.90
CA GLY A 20 -13.34 -1.54 2.93
C GLY A 20 -11.86 -1.49 3.23
N PHE A 21 -11.48 -0.56 4.11
CA PHE A 21 -10.06 -0.39 4.49
C PHE A 21 -9.54 -1.60 5.26
N ASP A 22 -10.37 -2.22 6.10
CA ASP A 22 -9.93 -3.41 6.83
C ASP A 22 -9.56 -4.54 5.88
N ALA A 23 -10.37 -4.75 4.85
CA ALA A 23 -10.09 -5.78 3.86
C ALA A 23 -8.84 -5.46 3.06
N SER A 24 -8.62 -4.18 2.74
CA SER A 24 -7.42 -3.75 2.04
C SER A 24 -6.18 -3.96 2.91
N LEU A 25 -6.27 -3.63 4.19
CA LEU A 25 -5.15 -3.82 5.11
C LEU A 25 -4.81 -5.31 5.26
N ASP A 26 -5.82 -6.16 5.41
CA ASP A 26 -5.59 -7.60 5.50
C ASP A 26 -4.89 -8.12 4.26
N LYS A 27 -5.32 -7.65 3.09
CA LYS A 27 -4.71 -8.05 1.83
C LYS A 27 -3.25 -7.59 1.75
N ALA A 28 -2.98 -6.37 2.21
CA ALA A 28 -1.62 -5.85 2.24
C ALA A 28 -0.75 -6.68 3.19
N LEU A 29 -1.27 -7.05 4.34
CA LEU A 29 -0.52 -7.84 5.30
C LEU A 29 -0.21 -9.24 4.78
N LEU A 30 -1.09 -9.82 3.98
CA LEU A 30 -0.81 -11.09 3.34
C LEU A 30 0.36 -11.00 2.37
N ASN A 31 0.64 -9.82 1.87
CA ASN A 31 1.75 -9.58 0.96
C ASN A 31 2.94 -8.93 1.63
N ALA A 32 2.95 -8.89 2.96
CA ALA A 32 4.00 -8.18 3.70
C ALA A 32 5.40 -8.75 3.44
N SER A 33 5.49 -10.03 3.09
CA SER A 33 6.78 -10.64 2.79
C SER A 33 7.49 -9.96 1.62
N LYS A 34 6.74 -9.29 0.77
CA LYS A 34 7.32 -8.58 -0.37
C LYS A 34 8.08 -7.33 0.05
N LEU A 35 7.97 -6.91 1.32
CA LEU A 35 8.76 -5.80 1.84
C LEU A 35 10.25 -6.16 1.99
N GLY A 36 10.57 -7.44 1.92
CA GLY A 36 11.98 -7.86 1.93
C GLY A 36 12.61 -7.87 3.31
N ARG A 37 11.82 -7.81 4.35
CA ARG A 37 12.30 -7.83 5.73
C ARG A 37 11.60 -8.91 6.51
N LYS A 38 12.25 -9.38 7.57
CA LYS A 38 11.70 -10.40 8.44
C LYS A 38 11.64 -9.89 9.87
N GLY A 39 10.83 -10.53 10.67
CA GLY A 39 10.72 -10.21 12.09
C GLY A 39 9.85 -8.99 12.31
N VAL A 40 10.23 -8.21 13.30
CA VAL A 40 9.45 -7.03 13.70
C VAL A 40 10.16 -5.78 13.22
N PHE A 41 9.44 -4.95 12.51
CA PHE A 41 9.98 -3.69 12.03
C PHE A 41 8.83 -2.70 11.84
N ASN A 42 9.17 -1.44 11.68
CA ASN A 42 8.18 -0.38 11.54
C ASN A 42 7.89 -0.11 10.07
N VAL A 43 6.63 0.15 9.77
CA VAL A 43 6.21 0.58 8.43
C VAL A 43 5.34 1.80 8.58
N ASP A 44 5.35 2.63 7.56
CA ASP A 44 4.37 3.70 7.42
C ASP A 44 3.18 3.13 6.67
N ILE A 45 1.98 3.39 7.17
CA ILE A 45 0.75 2.90 6.55
C ILE A 45 -0.01 4.12 6.04
N GLU A 46 -0.33 4.08 4.77
CA GLU A 46 -1.11 5.14 4.15
C GLU A 46 -2.41 4.55 3.63
N PHE A 47 -3.53 5.14 4.02
CA PHE A 47 -4.83 4.75 3.49
C PHE A 47 -5.23 5.72 2.40
N TRP A 48 -5.80 5.19 1.33
CA TRP A 48 -6.27 6.00 0.22
C TRP A 48 -7.50 5.35 -0.39
N ALA A 49 -8.19 6.07 -1.23
CA ALA A 49 -9.38 5.52 -1.87
C ALA A 49 -9.49 6.04 -3.29
N GLU A 50 -10.05 5.20 -4.14
CA GLU A 50 -10.44 5.62 -5.47
C GLU A 50 -11.92 5.97 -5.41
N ILE A 51 -12.27 7.16 -5.81
CA ILE A 51 -13.64 7.63 -5.72
C ILE A 51 -14.21 7.94 -7.09
N ARG A 52 -15.52 7.80 -7.16
CA ARG A 52 -16.27 8.30 -8.32
C ARG A 52 -16.95 9.58 -7.87
N VAL A 53 -16.67 10.65 -8.56
CA VAL A 53 -17.25 11.95 -8.22
C VAL A 53 -18.61 12.06 -8.89
N THR A 54 -19.62 11.71 -8.13
CA THR A 54 -21.02 11.77 -8.55
C THR A 54 -21.81 12.49 -7.46
N ASN A 55 -23.12 12.52 -7.54
CA ASN A 55 -23.97 13.15 -6.54
C ASN A 55 -24.99 12.11 -6.03
N PRO A 56 -24.74 11.49 -4.88
CA PRO A 56 -23.56 11.61 -4.04
C PRO A 56 -22.34 10.89 -4.60
N GLY A 57 -21.16 11.22 -4.08
CA GLY A 57 -19.94 10.54 -4.45
C GLY A 57 -19.89 9.12 -3.92
N GLN A 58 -19.07 8.29 -4.52
CA GLN A 58 -18.95 6.89 -4.12
C GLN A 58 -17.49 6.47 -4.09
N ILE A 59 -17.16 5.58 -3.15
CA ILE A 59 -15.84 4.98 -3.10
C ILE A 59 -15.87 3.71 -3.93
N GLN A 60 -14.95 3.61 -4.90
CA GLN A 60 -14.84 2.45 -5.76
C GLN A 60 -13.91 1.41 -5.18
N GLN A 61 -12.79 1.85 -4.61
CA GLN A 61 -11.78 0.97 -4.02
C GLN A 61 -11.22 1.63 -2.78
N TYR A 62 -10.93 0.80 -1.78
CA TYR A 62 -10.25 1.20 -0.56
C TYR A 62 -8.82 0.69 -0.66
N GLY A 63 -7.85 1.54 -0.45
CA GLY A 63 -6.46 1.18 -0.66
C GLY A 63 -5.58 1.39 0.55
N VAL A 64 -4.49 0.64 0.59
CA VAL A 64 -3.49 0.72 1.64
C VAL A 64 -2.12 0.58 1.00
N THR A 65 -1.20 1.43 1.42
CA THR A 65 0.20 1.33 1.02
C THR A 65 1.05 1.16 2.27
N LEU A 66 1.90 0.13 2.27
CA LEU A 66 2.85 -0.13 3.34
C LEU A 66 4.25 0.21 2.84
N THR A 67 4.94 1.08 3.58
CA THR A 67 6.30 1.48 3.23
C THR A 67 7.20 1.24 4.44
N PRO A 68 8.23 0.39 4.33
CA PRO A 68 9.11 0.15 5.46
C PRO A 68 9.86 1.41 5.85
N ARG A 69 10.01 1.63 7.15
CA ARG A 69 10.80 2.73 7.64
C ARG A 69 12.24 2.31 7.71
N GLY A 70 13.05 3.27 7.39
CA GLY A 70 14.42 3.21 7.32
C GLY A 70 15.28 2.44 8.18
#